data_507c9fd0d8c36ee2a5ef9be3981ab739
#
_entry.id   507c9fd0d8c36ee2a5ef9be3981ab739
#
_cell.length_a   1.000
_cell.length_b   1.000
_cell.length_c   1.000
_cell.angle_alpha   90.00
_cell.angle_beta   90.00
_cell.angle_gamma   90.00
#
_symmetry.space_group_name_H-M   'P 1'
#
loop_
_entity.id
_entity.type
_entity.pdbx_description
1 polymer ?
#
loop_
_entity_poly.entity_id
_entity_poly.type
_entity_poly.pdbx_seq_one_letter_code
_entity_poly.pdbx_strand_id
1 'polypeptide(L)'
;MARKIVRASPGFLRYPSGVDDNEPIIDLHSDAYFMGQALREARKAYAAGEVPIGAVVVRDGRIISRAWNQVETLKDATAHAEMLALTAAEQAIGDWRLEKCTLYVTKEPCPMCAGAIVHCRPERVVFGCPDPKGGAAGGWINLLEANPPLNHRCDLVSGVLADECLALLQGFFREARERKKEQRQRLNDPE
;
A
#
# COMPACT_ATOMS: atom_id res chain seq x y z
N MET A 1 -15.29 18.22 -62.72
CA MET A 1 -14.45 19.09 -61.87
C MET A 1 -14.20 18.37 -60.55
N ALA A 2 -13.02 17.76 -60.39
CA ALA A 2 -12.67 16.98 -59.22
C ALA A 2 -11.87 17.87 -58.24
N ARG A 3 -12.38 18.02 -57.01
CA ARG A 3 -11.67 18.77 -55.95
C ARG A 3 -10.58 17.89 -55.34
N LYS A 4 -9.34 18.33 -55.44
CA LYS A 4 -8.15 17.75 -54.82
C LYS A 4 -8.22 18.00 -53.29
N ILE A 5 -8.31 16.92 -52.52
CA ILE A 5 -8.16 16.96 -51.05
C ILE A 5 -6.64 16.96 -50.77
N VAL A 6 -6.14 18.07 -50.24
CA VAL A 6 -4.77 18.18 -49.73
C VAL A 6 -4.74 17.54 -48.36
N ARG A 7 -4.06 16.40 -48.20
CA ARG A 7 -3.75 15.81 -46.91
C ARG A 7 -2.63 16.62 -46.25
N ALA A 8 -2.93 17.21 -45.07
CA ALA A 8 -1.92 17.78 -44.22
C ALA A 8 -1.08 16.63 -43.61
N SER A 9 0.22 16.70 -43.75
CA SER A 9 1.18 15.82 -43.11
C SER A 9 1.14 16.04 -41.57
N PRO A 10 1.18 14.99 -40.74
CA PRO A 10 1.26 15.16 -39.29
C PRO A 10 2.64 15.78 -38.98
N GLY A 11 2.62 17.01 -38.48
CA GLY A 11 3.81 17.66 -37.93
C GLY A 11 4.35 16.82 -36.76
N PHE A 12 5.54 16.28 -36.91
CA PHE A 12 6.31 15.72 -35.81
C PHE A 12 6.56 16.85 -34.79
N LEU A 13 5.94 16.77 -33.62
CA LEU A 13 6.36 17.52 -32.46
C LEU A 13 7.82 17.15 -32.19
N ARG A 14 8.76 18.07 -32.52
CA ARG A 14 10.14 17.93 -32.09
C ARG A 14 10.15 18.10 -30.56
N TYR A 15 10.48 17.03 -29.84
CA TYR A 15 10.88 17.11 -28.46
C TYR A 15 12.08 18.05 -28.33
N PRO A 16 12.13 18.93 -27.31
CA PRO A 16 13.29 19.77 -27.09
C PRO A 16 14.53 18.87 -26.90
N SER A 17 15.57 19.15 -27.66
CA SER A 17 16.91 18.54 -27.53
C SER A 17 17.47 18.92 -26.15
N GLY A 18 17.46 18.00 -25.18
CA GLY A 18 17.96 18.22 -23.83
C GLY A 18 17.32 17.35 -22.75
N VAL A 19 16.55 16.33 -23.13
CA VAL A 19 16.17 15.29 -22.17
C VAL A 19 17.40 14.41 -21.99
N ASP A 20 17.93 14.37 -20.76
CA ASP A 20 19.01 13.47 -20.40
C ASP A 20 18.48 12.03 -20.52
N ASP A 21 18.99 11.24 -21.45
CA ASP A 21 18.58 9.83 -21.67
C ASP A 21 18.83 8.95 -20.42
N ASN A 22 19.35 9.52 -19.36
CA ASN A 22 19.68 8.87 -18.09
C ASN A 22 18.72 9.22 -16.95
N GLU A 23 17.66 10.01 -17.19
CA GLU A 23 16.60 10.18 -16.18
C GLU A 23 15.78 8.88 -16.10
N PRO A 24 15.57 8.34 -14.87
CA PRO A 24 14.80 7.11 -14.71
C PRO A 24 13.36 7.34 -15.17
N ILE A 25 12.96 6.64 -16.23
CA ILE A 25 11.58 6.61 -16.68
C ILE A 25 10.75 6.01 -15.54
N ILE A 26 9.88 6.81 -14.91
CA ILE A 26 8.98 6.31 -13.88
C ILE A 26 7.89 5.48 -14.56
N ASP A 27 7.98 4.16 -14.41
CA ASP A 27 6.90 3.26 -14.83
C ASP A 27 5.73 3.37 -13.84
N LEU A 28 4.68 4.06 -14.26
CA LEU A 28 3.45 4.30 -13.48
C LEU A 28 2.60 3.03 -13.28
N HIS A 29 3.02 1.90 -13.83
CA HIS A 29 2.39 0.58 -13.65
C HIS A 29 3.25 -0.39 -12.86
N SER A 30 4.44 0.03 -12.41
CA SER A 30 5.34 -0.81 -11.61
C SER A 30 4.83 -1.01 -10.18
N ASP A 31 5.22 -2.14 -9.57
CA ASP A 31 4.97 -2.39 -8.14
C ASP A 31 5.57 -1.30 -7.26
N ALA A 32 6.74 -0.78 -7.62
CA ALA A 32 7.39 0.31 -6.88
C ALA A 32 6.55 1.60 -6.93
N TYR A 33 5.92 1.92 -8.06
CA TYR A 33 5.01 3.06 -8.15
C TYR A 33 3.81 2.91 -7.21
N PHE A 34 3.11 1.77 -7.25
CA PHE A 34 1.93 1.55 -6.42
C PHE A 34 2.29 1.42 -4.93
N MET A 35 3.41 0.79 -4.58
CA MET A 35 3.92 0.78 -3.21
C MET A 35 4.28 2.19 -2.73
N GLY A 36 4.83 3.04 -3.60
CA GLY A 36 5.04 4.46 -3.31
C GLY A 36 3.73 5.19 -3.01
N GLN A 37 2.62 4.82 -3.65
CA GLN A 37 1.28 5.36 -3.32
C GLN A 37 0.80 4.85 -1.95
N ALA A 38 1.02 3.58 -1.61
CA ALA A 38 0.73 3.04 -0.28
C ALA A 38 1.58 3.75 0.81
N LEU A 39 2.85 4.04 0.53
CA LEU A 39 3.71 4.83 1.42
C LEU A 39 3.19 6.26 1.64
N ARG A 40 2.56 6.88 0.65
CA ARG A 40 1.90 8.19 0.85
C ARG A 40 0.75 8.09 1.85
N GLU A 41 -0.03 7.02 1.78
CA GLU A 41 -1.09 6.76 2.76
C GLU A 41 -0.49 6.49 4.16
N ALA A 42 0.59 5.71 4.25
CA ALA A 42 1.29 5.49 5.52
C ALA A 42 1.81 6.78 6.17
N ARG A 43 2.26 7.76 5.37
CA ARG A 43 2.65 9.08 5.89
C ARG A 43 1.48 9.87 6.45
N LYS A 44 0.26 9.70 5.94
CA LYS A 44 -0.95 10.30 6.53
C LYS A 44 -1.23 9.68 7.90
N ALA A 45 -1.11 8.35 8.04
CA ALA A 45 -1.19 7.68 9.33
C ALA A 45 -0.18 8.26 10.32
N TYR A 46 1.08 8.39 9.91
CA TYR A 46 2.16 8.98 10.72
C TYR A 46 1.78 10.37 11.23
N ALA A 47 1.34 11.26 10.33
CA ALA A 47 0.95 12.62 10.66
C ALA A 47 -0.25 12.68 11.61
N ALA A 48 -1.13 11.68 11.57
CA ALA A 48 -2.27 11.54 12.47
C ALA A 48 -1.92 10.85 13.82
N GLY A 49 -0.66 10.47 14.04
CA GLY A 49 -0.25 9.74 15.25
C GLY A 49 -0.60 8.26 15.27
N GLU A 50 -1.01 7.72 14.14
CA GLU A 50 -1.32 6.31 13.92
C GLU A 50 -0.08 5.52 13.52
N VAL A 51 -0.09 4.21 13.73
CA VAL A 51 0.95 3.33 13.18
C VAL A 51 1.01 3.51 11.67
N PRO A 52 2.18 3.88 11.08
CA PRO A 52 2.27 4.32 9.69
C PRO A 52 2.20 3.14 8.70
N ILE A 53 1.01 2.62 8.53
CA ILE A 53 0.68 1.61 7.54
C ILE A 53 -0.31 2.21 6.54
N GLY A 54 -0.03 2.03 5.26
CA GLY A 54 -0.89 2.47 4.19
C GLY A 54 -1.11 1.36 3.17
N ALA A 55 -2.27 1.38 2.55
CA ALA A 55 -2.67 0.40 1.55
C ALA A 55 -3.38 1.06 0.36
N VAL A 56 -3.20 0.48 -0.83
CA VAL A 56 -3.98 0.82 -2.02
C VAL A 56 -4.41 -0.46 -2.73
N VAL A 57 -5.61 -0.44 -3.33
CA VAL A 57 -6.07 -1.51 -4.21
C VAL A 57 -6.06 -1.00 -5.64
N VAL A 58 -5.49 -1.80 -6.53
CA VAL A 58 -5.31 -1.50 -7.96
C VAL A 58 -6.08 -2.50 -8.79
N ARG A 59 -6.80 -2.02 -9.80
CA ARG A 59 -7.47 -2.81 -10.83
C ARG A 59 -7.20 -2.20 -12.19
N ASP A 60 -6.81 -3.01 -13.17
CA ASP A 60 -6.52 -2.56 -14.54
C ASP A 60 -5.56 -1.35 -14.60
N GLY A 61 -4.50 -1.39 -13.78
CA GLY A 61 -3.49 -0.32 -13.68
C GLY A 61 -3.98 0.97 -13.02
N ARG A 62 -5.18 0.99 -12.43
CA ARG A 62 -5.76 2.15 -11.74
C ARG A 62 -6.00 1.88 -10.26
N ILE A 63 -5.66 2.83 -9.43
CA ILE A 63 -5.97 2.76 -8.00
C ILE A 63 -7.46 3.02 -7.82
N ILE A 64 -8.19 2.03 -7.27
CA ILE A 64 -9.63 2.09 -7.01
C ILE A 64 -9.96 2.39 -5.55
N SER A 65 -9.01 2.13 -4.63
CA SER A 65 -9.16 2.52 -3.23
C SER A 65 -7.80 2.87 -2.60
N ARG A 66 -7.85 3.67 -1.52
CA ARG A 66 -6.71 4.09 -0.73
C ARG A 66 -7.12 4.14 0.73
N ALA A 67 -6.27 3.66 1.62
CA ALA A 67 -6.50 3.75 3.06
C ALA A 67 -5.19 3.77 3.83
N TRP A 68 -5.27 4.21 5.08
CA TRP A 68 -4.20 4.18 6.06
C TRP A 68 -4.76 3.71 7.41
N ASN A 69 -3.90 3.25 8.28
CA ASN A 69 -4.28 2.75 9.59
C ASN A 69 -4.97 3.83 10.45
N GLN A 70 -6.15 3.53 10.99
CA GLN A 70 -6.97 4.48 11.75
C GLN A 70 -7.50 3.88 13.06
N VAL A 71 -6.77 2.95 13.67
CA VAL A 71 -7.18 2.26 14.90
C VAL A 71 -7.47 3.24 16.02
N GLU A 72 -6.58 4.19 16.27
CA GLU A 72 -6.76 5.17 17.35
C GLU A 72 -7.80 6.23 16.99
N THR A 73 -7.86 6.65 15.74
CA THR A 73 -8.80 7.67 15.25
C THR A 73 -10.24 7.17 15.33
N LEU A 74 -10.50 5.95 14.88
CA LEU A 74 -11.84 5.36 14.83
C LEU A 74 -12.20 4.60 16.11
N LYS A 75 -11.23 4.38 17.05
CA LYS A 75 -11.39 3.51 18.22
C LYS A 75 -11.83 2.10 17.84
N ASP A 76 -11.35 1.62 16.71
CA ASP A 76 -11.67 0.31 16.15
C ASP A 76 -10.38 -0.47 15.91
N ALA A 77 -10.20 -1.56 16.65
CA ALA A 77 -9.04 -2.44 16.55
C ALA A 77 -8.90 -3.12 15.17
N THR A 78 -9.95 -3.13 14.36
CA THR A 78 -9.96 -3.70 13.02
C THR A 78 -9.67 -2.67 11.92
N ALA A 79 -9.59 -1.38 12.24
CA ALA A 79 -9.38 -0.30 11.27
C ALA A 79 -7.94 -0.25 10.73
N HIS A 80 -7.41 -1.41 10.34
CA HIS A 80 -6.14 -1.52 9.64
C HIS A 80 -6.24 -1.01 8.20
N ALA A 81 -5.14 -0.53 7.65
CA ALA A 81 -5.09 0.01 6.30
C ALA A 81 -5.65 -0.96 5.25
N GLU A 82 -5.32 -2.25 5.36
CA GLU A 82 -5.80 -3.31 4.48
C GLU A 82 -7.31 -3.46 4.56
N MET A 83 -7.87 -3.53 5.77
CA MET A 83 -9.31 -3.69 5.99
C MET A 83 -10.09 -2.55 5.36
N LEU A 84 -9.67 -1.32 5.62
CA LEU A 84 -10.29 -0.12 5.07
C LEU A 84 -10.15 -0.04 3.54
N ALA A 85 -8.97 -0.41 3.00
CA ALA A 85 -8.74 -0.40 1.55
C ALA A 85 -9.58 -1.46 0.83
N LEU A 86 -9.66 -2.69 1.37
CA LEU A 86 -10.46 -3.78 0.82
C LEU A 86 -11.94 -3.41 0.79
N THR A 87 -12.50 -2.97 1.93
CA THR A 87 -13.91 -2.54 2.01
C THR A 87 -14.24 -1.41 1.03
N ALA A 88 -13.36 -0.42 0.91
CA ALA A 88 -13.57 0.66 -0.05
C ALA A 88 -13.47 0.19 -1.51
N ALA A 89 -12.61 -0.79 -1.81
CA ALA A 89 -12.51 -1.39 -3.15
C ALA A 89 -13.75 -2.21 -3.52
N GLU A 90 -14.29 -2.99 -2.59
CA GLU A 90 -15.53 -3.75 -2.74
C GLU A 90 -16.70 -2.81 -3.09
N GLN A 91 -16.81 -1.70 -2.37
CA GLN A 91 -17.82 -0.67 -2.66
C GLN A 91 -17.62 -0.04 -4.04
N ALA A 92 -16.37 0.25 -4.43
CA ALA A 92 -16.06 0.86 -5.72
C ALA A 92 -16.39 -0.07 -6.90
N ILE A 93 -16.25 -1.40 -6.71
CA ILE A 93 -16.56 -2.41 -7.72
C ILE A 93 -18.04 -2.79 -7.69
N GLY A 94 -18.70 -2.71 -6.53
CA GLY A 94 -20.06 -3.20 -6.29
C GLY A 94 -20.12 -4.73 -6.11
N ASP A 95 -19.00 -5.37 -5.78
CA ASP A 95 -18.88 -6.81 -5.49
C ASP A 95 -17.85 -7.02 -4.36
N TRP A 96 -18.10 -7.97 -3.48
CA TRP A 96 -17.17 -8.36 -2.44
C TRP A 96 -15.95 -9.13 -2.95
N ARG A 97 -15.99 -9.66 -4.18
CA ARG A 97 -14.87 -10.31 -4.83
C ARG A 97 -13.99 -9.29 -5.53
N LEU A 98 -12.75 -9.21 -5.11
CA LEU A 98 -11.75 -8.31 -5.70
C LEU A 98 -10.94 -9.00 -6.81
N GLU A 99 -11.62 -9.78 -7.65
CA GLU A 99 -10.98 -10.45 -8.79
C GLU A 99 -10.27 -9.44 -9.68
N LYS A 100 -9.08 -9.81 -10.20
CA LYS A 100 -8.19 -8.95 -11.00
C LYS A 100 -7.69 -7.71 -10.26
N CYS A 101 -7.80 -7.69 -8.93
CA CYS A 101 -7.25 -6.63 -8.12
C CYS A 101 -5.91 -7.03 -7.49
N THR A 102 -5.04 -6.06 -7.32
CA THR A 102 -3.81 -6.18 -6.55
C THR A 102 -3.90 -5.27 -5.32
N LEU A 103 -3.70 -5.85 -4.15
CA LEU A 103 -3.52 -5.10 -2.90
C LEU A 103 -2.04 -4.77 -2.72
N TYR A 104 -1.70 -3.52 -2.52
CA TYR A 104 -0.39 -3.05 -2.07
C TYR A 104 -0.50 -2.54 -0.65
N VAL A 105 0.37 -3.00 0.24
CA VAL A 105 0.43 -2.59 1.65
C VAL A 105 1.87 -2.42 2.11
N THR A 106 2.15 -1.39 2.89
CA THR A 106 3.52 -1.06 3.29
C THR A 106 4.16 -2.05 4.26
N LYS A 107 3.36 -2.83 4.96
CA LYS A 107 3.79 -3.85 5.93
C LYS A 107 3.08 -5.17 5.64
N GLU A 108 3.74 -6.29 5.96
CA GLU A 108 3.15 -7.61 5.86
C GLU A 108 1.80 -7.69 6.60
N PRO A 109 0.74 -8.23 5.95
CA PRO A 109 -0.58 -8.36 6.56
C PRO A 109 -0.55 -9.25 7.81
N CYS A 110 -1.23 -8.81 8.87
CA CYS A 110 -1.45 -9.60 10.07
C CYS A 110 -2.48 -10.72 9.83
N PRO A 111 -2.69 -11.69 10.77
CA PRO A 111 -3.66 -12.77 10.62
C PRO A 111 -5.08 -12.32 10.31
N MET A 112 -5.55 -11.22 10.91
CA MET A 112 -6.87 -10.65 10.64
C MET A 112 -6.98 -10.19 9.18
N CYS A 113 -6.00 -9.39 8.71
CA CYS A 113 -5.98 -8.87 7.35
C CYS A 113 -5.76 -9.98 6.32
N ALA A 114 -4.89 -10.97 6.61
CA ALA A 114 -4.69 -12.14 5.74
C ALA A 114 -5.99 -12.95 5.61
N GLY A 115 -6.74 -13.13 6.70
CA GLY A 115 -8.07 -13.75 6.67
C GLY A 115 -9.06 -12.97 5.78
N ALA A 116 -9.10 -11.65 5.90
CA ALA A 116 -9.92 -10.80 5.05
C ALA A 116 -9.51 -10.90 3.57
N ILE A 117 -8.21 -10.89 3.27
CA ILE A 117 -7.67 -11.08 1.92
C ILE A 117 -8.17 -12.39 1.29
N VAL A 118 -8.14 -13.50 2.04
CA VAL A 118 -8.67 -14.78 1.58
C VAL A 118 -10.17 -14.70 1.26
N HIS A 119 -10.94 -13.95 2.05
CA HIS A 119 -12.37 -13.77 1.81
C HIS A 119 -12.66 -12.86 0.61
N CYS A 120 -11.98 -11.72 0.50
CA CYS A 120 -12.16 -10.75 -0.59
C CYS A 120 -11.60 -11.22 -1.94
N ARG A 121 -10.70 -12.21 -1.96
CA ARG A 121 -10.16 -12.86 -3.17
C ARG A 121 -9.45 -11.94 -4.17
N PRO A 122 -8.54 -11.04 -3.75
CA PRO A 122 -7.69 -10.34 -4.71
C PRO A 122 -6.79 -11.34 -5.44
N GLU A 123 -6.48 -11.06 -6.68
CA GLU A 123 -5.59 -11.91 -7.48
C GLU A 123 -4.15 -11.88 -6.94
N ARG A 124 -3.71 -10.72 -6.43
CA ARG A 124 -2.34 -10.49 -6.01
C ARG A 124 -2.25 -9.62 -4.75
N VAL A 125 -1.25 -9.91 -3.91
CA VAL A 125 -0.89 -9.12 -2.74
C VAL A 125 0.59 -8.79 -2.80
N VAL A 126 0.90 -7.50 -2.68
CA VAL A 126 2.27 -6.98 -2.66
C VAL A 126 2.49 -6.25 -1.34
N PHE A 127 3.50 -6.63 -0.59
CA PHE A 127 3.82 -5.92 0.65
C PHE A 127 5.27 -5.44 0.70
N GLY A 128 5.48 -4.38 1.47
CA GLY A 128 6.79 -3.78 1.68
C GLY A 128 7.64 -4.57 2.67
N CYS A 129 7.68 -4.14 3.93
CA CYS A 129 8.51 -4.78 4.93
C CYS A 129 7.81 -5.98 5.60
N PRO A 130 8.56 -7.06 5.92
CA PRO A 130 8.06 -8.22 6.64
C PRO A 130 7.75 -7.89 8.11
N ASP A 131 6.91 -8.71 8.73
CA ASP A 131 6.65 -8.67 10.18
C ASP A 131 6.95 -10.04 10.81
N PRO A 132 8.14 -10.27 11.34
CA PRO A 132 8.52 -11.56 11.93
C PRO A 132 7.79 -11.88 13.24
N LYS A 133 7.00 -10.95 13.80
CA LYS A 133 6.27 -11.13 15.07
C LYS A 133 4.77 -11.28 14.91
N GLY A 134 4.21 -10.77 13.82
CA GLY A 134 2.76 -10.74 13.65
C GLY A 134 2.32 -10.85 12.19
N GLY A 135 3.23 -11.09 11.24
CA GLY A 135 2.92 -11.26 9.83
C GLY A 135 2.30 -12.62 9.54
N ALA A 136 1.39 -12.66 8.59
CA ALA A 136 0.67 -13.86 8.19
C ALA A 136 0.82 -14.20 6.70
N ALA A 137 1.87 -13.69 6.07
CA ALA A 137 2.27 -13.96 4.70
C ALA A 137 3.71 -14.53 4.62
N GLY A 138 4.15 -15.22 5.67
CA GLY A 138 5.45 -15.89 5.75
C GLY A 138 6.38 -15.39 6.84
N GLY A 139 6.10 -14.26 7.46
CA GLY A 139 6.94 -13.69 8.52
C GLY A 139 6.85 -14.46 9.84
N TRP A 140 5.66 -14.63 10.38
CA TRP A 140 5.41 -15.43 11.60
C TRP A 140 4.63 -16.70 11.28
N ILE A 141 3.52 -16.59 10.57
CA ILE A 141 2.72 -17.69 10.02
C ILE A 141 2.49 -17.42 8.54
N ASN A 142 1.97 -18.40 7.79
CA ASN A 142 1.63 -18.21 6.39
C ASN A 142 0.19 -18.68 6.13
N LEU A 143 -0.76 -17.74 6.13
CA LEU A 143 -2.16 -18.01 5.82
C LEU A 143 -2.43 -17.89 4.31
N LEU A 144 -1.69 -17.02 3.60
CA LEU A 144 -1.93 -16.74 2.17
C LEU A 144 -1.42 -17.86 1.27
N GLU A 145 -0.42 -18.62 1.75
CA GLU A 145 0.12 -19.82 1.07
C GLU A 145 -0.05 -21.09 1.92
N ALA A 146 -1.07 -21.14 2.77
CA ALA A 146 -1.30 -22.26 3.69
C ALA A 146 -1.38 -23.62 2.96
N ASN A 147 -0.91 -24.67 3.64
CA ASN A 147 -1.02 -26.06 3.17
C ASN A 147 -1.63 -26.93 4.28
N PRO A 148 -2.86 -27.47 4.13
CA PRO A 148 -3.73 -27.35 2.95
C PRO A 148 -4.17 -25.90 2.69
N PRO A 149 -4.49 -25.55 1.43
CA PRO A 149 -4.85 -24.18 1.08
C PRO A 149 -6.20 -23.77 1.68
N LEU A 150 -6.32 -22.50 2.03
CA LEU A 150 -7.61 -21.88 2.30
C LEU A 150 -8.42 -21.74 0.99
N ASN A 151 -9.65 -21.22 1.10
CA ASN A 151 -10.59 -21.15 -0.04
C ASN A 151 -10.11 -20.28 -1.21
N HIS A 152 -9.07 -19.48 -1.02
CA HIS A 152 -8.46 -18.65 -2.06
C HIS A 152 -6.95 -18.60 -1.88
N ARG A 153 -6.25 -18.53 -3.00
CA ARG A 153 -4.80 -18.23 -3.07
C ARG A 153 -4.61 -16.99 -3.92
N CYS A 154 -3.70 -16.15 -3.52
CA CYS A 154 -3.27 -14.98 -4.28
C CYS A 154 -1.77 -15.09 -4.61
N ASP A 155 -1.35 -14.44 -5.69
CA ASP A 155 0.06 -14.25 -5.97
C ASP A 155 0.67 -13.32 -4.93
N LEU A 156 1.73 -13.78 -4.25
CA LEU A 156 2.34 -13.05 -3.16
C LEU A 156 3.70 -12.48 -3.58
N VAL A 157 3.89 -11.18 -3.38
CA VAL A 157 5.17 -10.49 -3.61
C VAL A 157 5.56 -9.71 -2.37
N SER A 158 6.78 -9.89 -1.91
CA SER A 158 7.32 -9.22 -0.72
C SER A 158 8.53 -8.35 -1.07
N GLY A 159 8.84 -7.39 -0.21
CA GLY A 159 10.08 -6.64 -0.28
C GLY A 159 10.09 -5.42 -1.20
N VAL A 160 8.94 -5.03 -1.74
CA VAL A 160 8.86 -3.84 -2.61
C VAL A 160 8.96 -2.57 -1.77
N LEU A 161 10.00 -1.77 -1.96
CA LEU A 161 10.37 -0.60 -1.15
C LEU A 161 10.43 -0.94 0.35
N ALA A 162 10.98 -2.11 0.68
CA ALA A 162 10.99 -2.62 2.05
C ALA A 162 11.74 -1.71 3.02
N ASP A 163 12.86 -1.14 2.59
CA ASP A 163 13.69 -0.27 3.42
C ASP A 163 12.97 1.04 3.76
N GLU A 164 12.28 1.65 2.80
CA GLU A 164 11.48 2.86 3.01
C GLU A 164 10.30 2.60 3.93
N CYS A 165 9.62 1.46 3.75
CA CYS A 165 8.51 1.04 4.61
C CYS A 165 9.00 0.82 6.05
N LEU A 166 10.09 0.10 6.22
CA LEU A 166 10.68 -0.19 7.52
C LEU A 166 11.19 1.08 8.21
N ALA A 167 11.87 1.98 7.49
CA ALA A 167 12.37 3.22 8.02
C ALA A 167 11.25 4.11 8.57
N LEU A 168 10.12 4.18 7.88
CA LEU A 168 8.94 4.94 8.32
C LEU A 168 8.38 4.38 9.64
N LEU A 169 8.22 3.05 9.73
CA LEU A 169 7.77 2.38 10.95
C LEU A 169 8.73 2.58 12.12
N GLN A 170 10.02 2.38 11.88
CA GLN A 170 11.05 2.54 12.92
C GLN A 170 11.11 3.97 13.43
N GLY A 171 11.01 4.97 12.55
CA GLY A 171 10.93 6.38 12.90
C GLY A 171 9.79 6.66 13.87
N PHE A 172 8.59 6.23 13.53
CA PHE A 172 7.39 6.38 14.37
C PHE A 172 7.56 5.78 15.77
N PHE A 173 8.00 4.53 15.86
CA PHE A 173 8.15 3.87 17.15
C PHE A 173 9.31 4.43 17.98
N ARG A 174 10.36 4.97 17.35
CA ARG A 174 11.43 5.68 18.06
C ARG A 174 10.88 6.92 18.72
N GLU A 175 10.20 7.79 17.98
CA GLU A 175 9.58 9.02 18.51
C GLU A 175 8.53 8.72 19.58
N ALA A 176 7.72 7.67 19.40
CA ALA A 176 6.74 7.27 20.41
C ALA A 176 7.40 6.86 21.75
N ARG A 177 8.56 6.18 21.68
CA ARG A 177 9.33 5.84 22.89
C ARG A 177 9.93 7.07 23.56
N GLU A 178 10.44 8.01 22.79
CA GLU A 178 11.02 9.27 23.28
C GLU A 178 9.95 10.11 24.00
N ARG A 179 8.80 10.33 23.36
CA ARG A 179 7.64 11.02 23.98
C ARG A 179 7.20 10.38 25.30
N LYS A 180 7.13 9.05 25.35
CA LYS A 180 6.75 8.32 26.58
C LYS A 180 7.81 8.46 27.68
N LYS A 181 9.09 8.54 27.35
CA LYS A 181 10.19 8.73 28.29
C LYS A 181 10.13 10.14 28.90
N GLU A 182 9.96 11.16 28.05
CA GLU A 182 9.81 12.57 28.50
C GLU A 182 8.59 12.77 29.41
N GLN A 183 7.46 12.16 29.05
CA GLN A 183 6.25 12.23 29.88
C GLN A 183 6.47 11.60 31.26
N ARG A 184 7.17 10.45 31.35
CA ARG A 184 7.52 9.80 32.62
C ARG A 184 8.46 10.67 33.46
N GLN A 185 9.44 11.33 32.85
CA GLN A 185 10.36 12.22 33.55
C GLN A 185 9.60 13.41 34.17
N ARG A 186 8.72 14.07 33.42
CA ARG A 186 7.89 15.18 33.92
C ARG A 186 6.97 14.80 35.08
N LEU A 187 6.51 13.54 35.14
CA LEU A 187 5.68 13.04 36.24
C LEU A 187 6.50 12.71 37.51
N ASN A 188 7.79 12.44 37.37
CA ASN A 188 8.67 12.08 38.47
C ASN A 188 9.45 13.26 39.04
N ASP A 189 9.48 14.44 38.35
CA ASP A 189 10.04 15.70 38.83
C ASP A 189 8.89 16.71 39.08
N PRO A 190 8.13 16.57 40.18
CA PRO A 190 7.16 17.58 40.59
C PRO A 190 7.92 18.83 41.05
N GLU A 191 7.56 20.03 40.54
CA GLU A 191 8.05 21.34 41.03
C GLU A 191 7.84 21.53 42.52
#